data_9795047591746ed1f2888b1bf7543083
#
_entry.id   9795047591746ed1f2888b1bf7543083
#
_cell.length_a   1.000
_cell.length_b   1.000
_cell.length_c   1.000
_cell.angle_alpha   90.00
_cell.angle_beta   90.00
_cell.angle_gamma   90.00
#
_symmetry.space_group_name_H-M   'P 1'
#
loop_
_entity.id
_entity.type
_entity.pdbx_description
1 polymer ?
#
loop_
_entity_poly.entity_id
_entity_poly.type
_entity_poly.pdbx_seq_one_letter_code
_entity_poly.pdbx_strand_id
1 'polypeptide(L)'
;MYKRQLSRKDIIRSSVDNFGAVIVCSDMSQAIEFANELAPEHLEVCCENPMEYVGKLDNAGSVFLGNYSPEPLGDYFAGPNHVLPTSGTARFFSPLSVDSFVKKSSFIYYTEDALRKDAEDVVRFAETEGLTAHANSIKVRFDMK
;
A
#
# COMPACT_ATOMS: atom_id res chain seq x y z
N MET A 1 -22.30 16.50 -19.34
CA MET A 1 -21.98 17.89 -19.76
C MET A 1 -20.55 18.00 -20.27
N TYR A 2 -19.53 17.51 -19.55
CA TYR A 2 -18.12 17.67 -19.89
C TYR A 2 -17.65 16.92 -21.16
N LYS A 3 -18.24 15.78 -21.51
CA LYS A 3 -17.88 15.00 -22.71
C LYS A 3 -17.88 15.83 -24.02
N ARG A 4 -18.69 16.88 -24.12
CA ARG A 4 -18.84 17.70 -25.34
C ARG A 4 -17.93 18.92 -25.38
N GLN A 5 -17.36 19.32 -24.25
CA GLN A 5 -16.63 20.58 -24.10
C GLN A 5 -15.09 20.41 -24.19
N LEU A 6 -14.60 19.19 -24.01
CA LEU A 6 -13.16 18.90 -23.98
C LEU A 6 -12.66 18.41 -25.34
N SER A 7 -11.42 18.77 -25.70
CA SER A 7 -10.81 18.42 -26.98
C SER A 7 -10.64 16.91 -27.18
N ARG A 8 -10.43 16.14 -26.09
CA ARG A 8 -10.22 14.67 -26.10
C ARG A 8 -11.52 13.88 -25.87
N LYS A 9 -12.63 14.36 -26.42
CA LYS A 9 -13.98 13.83 -26.16
C LYS A 9 -14.15 12.33 -26.45
N ASP A 10 -13.47 11.78 -27.45
CA ASP A 10 -13.63 10.37 -27.83
C ASP A 10 -12.92 9.44 -26.83
N ILE A 11 -11.77 9.86 -26.31
CA ILE A 11 -11.06 9.15 -25.23
C ILE A 11 -11.90 9.20 -23.94
N ILE A 12 -12.43 10.38 -23.60
CA ILE A 12 -13.29 10.54 -22.42
C ILE A 12 -14.54 9.68 -22.54
N ARG A 13 -15.16 9.63 -23.72
CA ARG A 13 -16.32 8.76 -23.97
C ARG A 13 -15.96 7.30 -23.74
N SER A 14 -14.89 6.82 -24.36
CA SER A 14 -14.42 5.43 -24.20
C SER A 14 -14.16 5.08 -22.73
N SER A 15 -13.50 5.97 -22.00
CA SER A 15 -13.23 5.78 -20.58
C SER A 15 -14.50 5.66 -19.75
N VAL A 16 -15.42 6.62 -19.92
CA VAL A 16 -16.68 6.64 -19.15
C VAL A 16 -17.62 5.50 -19.53
N ASP A 17 -17.70 5.17 -20.82
CA ASP A 17 -18.60 4.11 -21.29
C ASP A 17 -18.11 2.70 -20.89
N ASN A 18 -16.80 2.50 -20.74
CA ASN A 18 -16.22 1.20 -20.34
C ASN A 18 -15.98 1.06 -18.84
N PHE A 19 -15.64 2.16 -18.14
CA PHE A 19 -15.17 2.11 -16.75
C PHE A 19 -15.92 3.07 -15.81
N GLY A 20 -16.72 3.98 -16.36
CA GLY A 20 -17.48 4.91 -15.55
C GLY A 20 -18.61 4.23 -14.79
N ALA A 21 -18.71 4.51 -13.49
CA ALA A 21 -19.78 4.04 -12.63
C ALA A 21 -20.26 5.14 -11.68
N VAL A 22 -21.49 5.03 -11.24
CA VAL A 22 -22.05 5.82 -10.13
C VAL A 22 -22.59 4.82 -9.12
N ILE A 23 -22.03 4.84 -7.92
CA ILE A 23 -22.41 3.95 -6.83
C ILE A 23 -23.10 4.78 -5.76
N VAL A 24 -24.35 4.44 -5.45
CA VAL A 24 -25.11 5.08 -4.37
C VAL A 24 -24.97 4.22 -3.12
N CYS A 25 -24.41 4.81 -2.08
CA CYS A 25 -24.16 4.16 -0.80
C CYS A 25 -25.18 4.61 0.25
N SER A 26 -25.43 3.77 1.25
CA SER A 26 -26.32 4.07 2.38
C SER A 26 -25.73 5.13 3.31
N ASP A 27 -24.41 5.12 3.46
CA ASP A 27 -23.63 6.00 4.33
C ASP A 27 -22.15 6.09 3.89
N MET A 28 -21.38 6.91 4.59
CA MET A 28 -19.95 7.10 4.31
C MET A 28 -19.11 5.85 4.62
N SER A 29 -19.52 5.00 5.54
CA SER A 29 -18.78 3.77 5.85
C SER A 29 -18.80 2.82 4.65
N GLN A 30 -19.95 2.61 4.06
CA GLN A 30 -20.11 1.83 2.84
C GLN A 30 -19.35 2.43 1.66
N ALA A 31 -19.35 3.76 1.52
CA ALA A 31 -18.59 4.44 0.46
C ALA A 31 -17.07 4.22 0.62
N ILE A 32 -16.58 4.26 1.84
CA ILE A 32 -15.16 4.02 2.17
C ILE A 32 -14.77 2.56 1.91
N GLU A 33 -15.63 1.60 2.26
CA GLU A 33 -15.42 0.18 1.96
C GLU A 33 -15.25 -0.03 0.45
N PHE A 34 -16.14 0.52 -0.37
CA PHE A 34 -16.00 0.46 -1.83
C PHE A 34 -14.73 1.16 -2.33
N ALA A 35 -14.38 2.33 -1.79
CA ALA A 35 -13.16 3.03 -2.19
C ALA A 35 -11.91 2.19 -1.89
N ASN A 36 -11.83 1.58 -0.71
CA ASN A 36 -10.73 0.68 -0.33
C ASN A 36 -10.70 -0.59 -1.18
N GLU A 37 -11.86 -1.14 -1.54
CA GLU A 37 -11.95 -2.31 -2.43
C GLU A 37 -11.50 -1.98 -3.87
N LEU A 38 -11.86 -0.81 -4.38
CA LEU A 38 -11.43 -0.35 -5.70
C LEU A 38 -9.93 -0.03 -5.74
N ALA A 39 -9.39 0.45 -4.64
CA ALA A 39 -7.99 0.89 -4.53
C ALA A 39 -7.59 1.84 -5.67
N PRO A 40 -8.25 3.00 -5.81
CA PRO A 40 -8.05 3.90 -6.93
C PRO A 40 -6.66 4.55 -6.89
N GLU A 41 -6.19 4.95 -8.08
CA GLU A 41 -4.99 5.79 -8.21
C GLU A 41 -5.20 7.15 -7.53
N HIS A 42 -6.33 7.79 -7.82
CA HIS A 42 -6.73 9.07 -7.24
C HIS A 42 -8.07 8.92 -6.52
N LEU A 43 -8.13 9.33 -5.27
CA LEU A 43 -9.36 9.34 -4.47
C LEU A 43 -9.66 10.75 -4.00
N GLU A 44 -10.73 11.36 -4.51
CA GLU A 44 -11.24 12.64 -4.02
C GLU A 44 -12.35 12.41 -2.99
N VAL A 45 -12.22 13.01 -1.80
CA VAL A 45 -13.20 12.96 -0.71
C VAL A 45 -13.85 14.33 -0.57
N CYS A 46 -14.90 14.58 -1.35
CA CYS A 46 -15.60 15.85 -1.44
C CYS A 46 -16.80 15.88 -0.48
N CYS A 47 -16.53 16.12 0.80
CA CYS A 47 -17.55 16.27 1.84
C CYS A 47 -17.20 17.40 2.80
N GLU A 48 -18.08 17.71 3.77
CA GLU A 48 -17.90 18.83 4.68
C GLU A 48 -16.70 18.67 5.62
N ASN A 49 -16.48 17.46 6.16
CA ASN A 49 -15.41 17.16 7.11
C ASN A 49 -14.53 15.99 6.62
N PRO A 50 -13.78 16.14 5.52
CA PRO A 50 -13.06 15.03 4.90
C PRO A 50 -11.94 14.44 5.78
N MET A 51 -11.40 15.23 6.71
CA MET A 51 -10.33 14.79 7.63
C MET A 51 -10.78 13.67 8.59
N GLU A 52 -12.08 13.55 8.85
CA GLU A 52 -12.63 12.48 9.71
C GLU A 52 -12.45 11.07 9.12
N TYR A 53 -12.23 11.00 7.82
CA TYR A 53 -12.13 9.73 7.09
C TYR A 53 -10.70 9.28 6.78
N VAL A 54 -9.69 10.14 6.96
CA VAL A 54 -8.29 9.84 6.60
C VAL A 54 -7.80 8.52 7.19
N GLY A 55 -8.10 8.26 8.46
CA GLY A 55 -7.70 7.01 9.14
C GLY A 55 -8.48 5.75 8.72
N LYS A 56 -9.38 5.85 7.76
CA LYS A 56 -10.19 4.74 7.23
C LYS A 56 -9.92 4.48 5.74
N LEU A 57 -9.07 5.30 5.12
CA LEU A 57 -8.73 5.23 3.69
C LEU A 57 -7.40 4.49 3.55
N ASP A 58 -7.47 3.18 3.36
CA ASP A 58 -6.31 2.31 3.39
C ASP A 58 -5.67 2.14 2.02
N ASN A 59 -6.48 2.13 0.95
CA ASN A 59 -6.08 1.68 -0.37
C ASN A 59 -6.33 2.76 -1.44
N ALA A 60 -5.52 3.82 -1.45
CA ALA A 60 -5.54 4.80 -2.53
C ALA A 60 -4.11 5.22 -2.88
N GLY A 61 -3.86 5.51 -4.15
CA GLY A 61 -2.56 6.02 -4.59
C GLY A 61 -2.30 7.42 -4.05
N SER A 62 -3.29 8.31 -4.18
CA SER A 62 -3.29 9.63 -3.58
C SER A 62 -4.69 9.99 -3.12
N VAL A 63 -4.81 10.68 -1.98
CA VAL A 63 -6.08 11.11 -1.41
C VAL A 63 -6.17 12.63 -1.40
N PHE A 64 -7.24 13.15 -1.97
CA PHE A 64 -7.53 14.58 -2.09
C PHE A 64 -8.72 14.92 -1.20
N LEU A 65 -8.51 15.81 -0.25
CA LEU A 65 -9.46 16.07 0.83
C LEU A 65 -10.17 17.41 0.66
N GLY A 66 -11.48 17.35 0.45
CA GLY A 66 -12.34 18.52 0.36
C GLY A 66 -12.42 19.13 -1.05
N ASN A 67 -13.31 20.10 -1.18
CA ASN A 67 -13.68 20.66 -2.48
C ASN A 67 -12.59 21.53 -3.13
N TYR A 68 -11.53 21.87 -2.40
CA TYR A 68 -10.45 22.73 -2.89
C TYR A 68 -9.12 21.97 -3.09
N SER A 69 -9.15 20.64 -3.10
CA SER A 69 -8.00 19.77 -3.34
C SER A 69 -8.27 18.91 -4.59
N PRO A 70 -8.37 19.49 -5.79
CA PRO A 70 -8.58 18.69 -6.99
C PRO A 70 -7.32 17.92 -7.38
N GLU A 71 -7.48 16.81 -8.08
CA GLU A 71 -6.40 15.93 -8.54
C GLU A 71 -5.24 16.68 -9.23
N PRO A 72 -5.47 17.64 -10.17
CA PRO A 72 -4.35 18.33 -10.84
C PRO A 72 -3.45 19.14 -9.88
N LEU A 73 -3.96 19.51 -8.71
CA LEU A 73 -3.14 20.17 -7.70
C LEU A 73 -2.05 19.23 -7.17
N GLY A 74 -2.39 17.95 -6.95
CA GLY A 74 -1.43 16.94 -6.51
C GLY A 74 -0.36 16.67 -7.55
N ASP A 75 -0.77 16.50 -8.80
CA ASP A 75 0.14 16.15 -9.89
C ASP A 75 1.14 17.26 -10.23
N TYR A 76 0.74 18.53 -10.12
CA TYR A 76 1.54 19.61 -10.69
C TYR A 76 2.13 20.59 -9.67
N PHE A 77 1.64 20.68 -8.44
CA PHE A 77 2.04 21.75 -7.56
C PHE A 77 2.15 21.43 -6.06
N ALA A 78 1.34 20.53 -5.52
CA ALA A 78 1.24 20.32 -4.06
C ALA A 78 2.46 19.64 -3.43
N GLY A 79 3.39 19.10 -4.23
CA GLY A 79 4.65 18.53 -3.76
C GLY A 79 4.75 17.02 -3.76
N PRO A 80 3.68 16.22 -3.54
CA PRO A 80 3.74 14.77 -3.72
C PRO A 80 4.12 14.38 -5.15
N ASN A 81 4.64 13.16 -5.33
CA ASN A 81 4.98 12.65 -6.65
C ASN A 81 3.71 12.19 -7.37
N HIS A 82 3.62 12.47 -8.68
CA HIS A 82 2.50 12.05 -9.53
C HIS A 82 2.62 10.60 -10.06
N VAL A 83 3.74 9.91 -9.77
CA VAL A 83 3.88 8.48 -10.09
C VAL A 83 3.22 7.68 -9.00
N LEU A 84 2.00 7.25 -9.26
CA LEU A 84 1.11 6.62 -8.31
C LEU A 84 0.86 5.15 -8.69
N PRO A 85 0.49 4.29 -7.73
CA PRO A 85 0.05 2.94 -8.02
C PRO A 85 -1.27 2.94 -8.77
N THR A 86 -1.34 2.23 -9.90
CA THR A 86 -2.50 2.14 -10.79
C THR A 86 -3.16 0.76 -10.74
N SER A 87 -4.35 0.64 -11.34
CA SER A 87 -5.02 -0.65 -11.55
C SER A 87 -5.23 -1.48 -10.28
N GLY A 88 -5.56 -0.81 -9.17
CA GLY A 88 -5.81 -1.45 -7.87
C GLY A 88 -4.55 -1.86 -7.10
N THR A 89 -3.37 -1.52 -7.59
CA THR A 89 -2.09 -1.86 -6.92
C THR A 89 -1.83 -1.01 -5.68
N ALA A 90 -2.63 0.04 -5.43
CA ALA A 90 -2.58 0.82 -4.20
C ALA A 90 -2.87 -0.01 -2.93
N ARG A 91 -3.34 -1.27 -3.07
CA ARG A 91 -3.46 -2.23 -1.96
C ARG A 91 -2.13 -2.62 -1.35
N PHE A 92 -1.03 -2.51 -2.09
CA PHE A 92 0.30 -2.98 -1.65
C PHE A 92 1.47 -2.14 -2.16
N PHE A 93 1.24 -1.19 -3.06
CA PHE A 93 2.24 -0.23 -3.50
C PHE A 93 1.93 1.18 -3.00
N SER A 94 2.98 1.96 -2.82
CA SER A 94 2.91 3.38 -2.47
C SER A 94 3.31 4.25 -3.67
N PRO A 95 2.99 5.55 -3.64
CA PRO A 95 3.55 6.53 -4.58
C PRO A 95 5.08 6.49 -4.60
N LEU A 96 5.67 6.84 -5.74
CA LEU A 96 7.12 6.99 -5.84
C LEU A 96 7.62 8.04 -4.83
N SER A 97 8.57 7.64 -4.01
CA SER A 97 9.15 8.49 -2.97
C SER A 97 10.65 8.24 -2.82
N VAL A 98 11.28 8.98 -1.93
CA VAL A 98 12.70 8.76 -1.59
C VAL A 98 12.94 7.33 -1.09
N ASP A 99 11.97 6.72 -0.40
CA ASP A 99 12.06 5.34 0.08
C ASP A 99 12.23 4.32 -1.05
N SER A 100 11.74 4.63 -2.26
CA SER A 100 11.91 3.78 -3.44
C SER A 100 13.37 3.67 -3.90
N PHE A 101 14.21 4.63 -3.50
CA PHE A 101 15.64 4.70 -3.82
C PHE A 101 16.54 4.36 -2.63
N VAL A 102 15.95 4.07 -1.47
CA VAL A 102 16.68 3.71 -0.27
C VAL A 102 16.68 2.20 -0.09
N LYS A 103 17.87 1.61 -0.03
CA LYS A 103 18.03 0.19 0.27
C LYS A 103 18.17 0.00 1.78
N LYS A 104 17.35 -0.88 2.33
CA LYS A 104 17.40 -1.28 3.74
C LYS A 104 18.00 -2.68 3.83
N SER A 105 18.89 -2.89 4.80
CA SER A 105 19.45 -4.19 5.13
C SER A 105 19.36 -4.41 6.63
N SER A 106 19.16 -5.63 7.05
CA SER A 106 19.30 -6.04 8.45
C SER A 106 20.67 -6.63 8.68
N PHE A 107 21.21 -6.45 9.88
CA PHE A 107 22.36 -7.19 10.35
C PHE A 107 22.05 -7.76 11.74
N ILE A 108 22.57 -8.94 12.00
CA ILE A 108 22.36 -9.67 13.25
C ILE A 108 23.71 -9.99 13.82
N TYR A 109 23.90 -9.62 15.09
CA TYR A 109 25.08 -9.97 15.88
C TYR A 109 24.64 -10.59 17.19
N TYR A 110 25.12 -11.82 17.45
CA TYR A 110 24.92 -12.55 18.70
C TYR A 110 26.25 -12.89 19.31
N THR A 111 26.35 -12.80 20.64
CA THR A 111 27.47 -13.42 21.37
C THR A 111 27.23 -14.92 21.47
N GLU A 112 28.31 -15.69 21.78
CA GLU A 112 28.18 -17.13 22.00
C GLU A 112 27.14 -17.44 23.08
N ASP A 113 27.21 -16.74 24.22
CA ASP A 113 26.29 -16.96 25.34
C ASP A 113 24.83 -16.66 24.96
N ALA A 114 24.60 -15.63 24.19
CA ALA A 114 23.26 -15.30 23.73
C ALA A 114 22.71 -16.39 22.78
N LEU A 115 23.53 -16.83 21.81
CA LEU A 115 23.10 -17.90 20.91
C LEU A 115 22.93 -19.23 21.63
N ARG A 116 23.77 -19.55 22.62
CA ARG A 116 23.64 -20.77 23.43
C ARG A 116 22.31 -20.83 24.17
N LYS A 117 21.84 -19.69 24.69
CA LYS A 117 20.57 -19.57 25.39
C LYS A 117 19.37 -19.89 24.49
N ASP A 118 19.43 -19.47 23.23
CA ASP A 118 18.31 -19.58 22.29
C ASP A 118 18.45 -20.80 21.36
N ALA A 119 19.55 -21.54 21.42
CA ALA A 119 19.92 -22.60 20.47
C ALA A 119 18.85 -23.69 20.33
N GLU A 120 18.30 -24.17 21.46
CA GLU A 120 17.30 -25.25 21.47
C GLU A 120 15.99 -24.80 20.77
N ASP A 121 15.59 -23.56 20.97
CA ASP A 121 14.38 -23.02 20.36
C ASP A 121 14.55 -22.86 18.85
N VAL A 122 15.73 -22.37 18.41
CA VAL A 122 16.03 -22.24 16.98
C VAL A 122 16.07 -23.61 16.30
N VAL A 123 16.72 -24.61 16.94
CA VAL A 123 16.77 -25.99 16.42
C VAL A 123 15.36 -26.56 16.30
N ARG A 124 14.58 -26.48 17.36
CA ARG A 124 13.19 -26.98 17.37
C ARG A 124 12.36 -26.34 16.27
N PHE A 125 12.47 -25.04 16.08
CA PHE A 125 11.73 -24.32 15.03
C PHE A 125 12.13 -24.80 13.64
N ALA A 126 13.42 -24.86 13.36
CA ALA A 126 13.93 -25.32 12.08
C ALA A 126 13.54 -26.79 11.77
N GLU A 127 13.56 -27.68 12.78
CA GLU A 127 13.12 -29.07 12.61
C GLU A 127 11.62 -29.18 12.37
N THR A 128 10.81 -28.35 13.02
CA THR A 128 9.34 -28.29 12.78
C THR A 128 9.04 -27.89 11.33
N GLU A 129 9.85 -27.01 10.74
CA GLU A 129 9.74 -26.63 9.33
C GLU A 129 10.38 -27.65 8.37
N GLY A 130 11.02 -28.71 8.88
CA GLY A 130 11.74 -29.69 8.08
C GLY A 130 13.10 -29.21 7.55
N LEU A 131 13.61 -28.10 8.05
CA LEU A 131 14.86 -27.47 7.61
C LEU A 131 16.06 -28.01 8.41
N THR A 132 16.40 -29.28 8.21
CA THR A 132 17.41 -29.98 8.97
C THR A 132 18.82 -29.35 8.86
N ALA A 133 19.18 -28.76 7.72
CA ALA A 133 20.46 -28.08 7.56
C ALA A 133 20.51 -26.79 8.42
N HIS A 134 19.39 -26.08 8.57
CA HIS A 134 19.31 -24.92 9.48
C HIS A 134 19.49 -25.35 10.93
N ALA A 135 18.75 -26.39 11.36
CA ALA A 135 18.92 -26.96 12.69
C ALA A 135 20.37 -27.38 12.96
N ASN A 136 20.98 -28.12 12.01
CA ASN A 136 22.34 -28.57 12.14
C ASN A 136 23.36 -27.42 12.22
N SER A 137 23.09 -26.28 11.55
CA SER A 137 23.97 -25.12 11.65
C SER A 137 24.11 -24.58 13.07
N ILE A 138 23.08 -24.72 13.89
CA ILE A 138 23.14 -24.37 15.32
C ILE A 138 23.79 -25.50 16.14
N LYS A 139 23.35 -26.75 15.92
CA LYS A 139 23.84 -27.92 16.66
C LYS A 139 25.35 -28.03 16.65
N VAL A 140 25.98 -27.89 15.49
CA VAL A 140 27.45 -28.00 15.34
C VAL A 140 28.24 -26.94 16.09
N ARG A 141 27.65 -25.83 16.45
CA ARG A 141 28.33 -24.77 17.23
C ARG A 141 28.44 -25.09 18.71
N PHE A 142 27.63 -26.01 19.20
CA PHE A 142 27.54 -26.33 20.61
C PHE A 142 27.65 -27.85 20.90
N ASP A 143 28.08 -28.64 19.92
CA ASP A 143 28.15 -30.10 20.01
C ASP A 143 26.81 -30.75 20.44
N MET A 144 25.71 -30.15 20.06
CA MET A 144 24.36 -30.68 20.35
C MET A 144 24.07 -31.88 19.44
N LYS A 145 23.47 -32.93 20.01
CA LYS A 145 23.09 -34.16 19.27
C LYS A 145 21.73 -34.01 18.58
#